data_36c7846e71525e3d8ea069faecfbd48d
#
_entry.id   36c7846e71525e3d8ea069faecfbd48d
#
_cell.length_a   1.000
_cell.length_b   1.000
_cell.length_c   1.000
_cell.angle_alpha   90.00
_cell.angle_beta   90.00
_cell.angle_gamma   90.00
#
_symmetry.space_group_name_H-M   'P 1'
#
loop_
_entity.id
_entity.type
_entity.pdbx_description
1 polymer ?
#
loop_
_entity_poly.entity_id
_entity_poly.type
_entity_poly.pdbx_seq_one_letter_code
_entity_poly.pdbx_strand_id
1 'polypeptide(L)'
;MSTPLPFHKPSARDRARQAWIDERRREARIVIADVAHHSDFLVRFACNVLVKHGETPEEREDARILLVVLDAKSPGRVDRHRPEREGHK
;
A
#
# COMPACT_ATOMS: atom_id res chain seq x y z
N MET A 1 8.29 -15.86 -37.47
CA MET A 1 8.23 -15.74 -37.08
C MET A 1 7.79 -15.51 -36.48
N SER A 2 7.46 -15.35 -36.08
CA SER A 2 7.10 -15.11 -35.51
C SER A 2 6.77 -14.84 -34.70
N THR A 3 6.45 -14.63 -34.08
CA THR A 3 6.17 -14.42 -33.19
C THR A 3 5.68 -13.90 -32.60
N PRO A 4 5.24 -13.70 -32.55
CA PRO A 4 4.78 -13.02 -31.92
C PRO A 4 4.18 -13.01 -31.02
N LEU A 5 3.78 -13.21 -30.50
CA LEU A 5 3.38 -13.17 -29.70
C LEU A 5 3.37 -12.81 -28.66
N PRO A 6 3.82 -12.55 -28.46
CA PRO A 6 3.78 -12.27 -27.14
C PRO A 6 2.97 -11.17 -26.81
N PHE A 7 2.60 -10.51 -27.61
CA PHE A 7 1.82 -9.61 -27.20
C PHE A 7 0.59 -9.91 -27.58
N HIS A 8 -0.32 -10.02 -26.71
CA HIS A 8 -1.63 -9.98 -27.10
C HIS A 8 -2.22 -8.82 -26.43
N LYS A 9 -3.31 -8.28 -26.93
CA LYS A 9 -3.91 -7.17 -26.33
C LYS A 9 -4.49 -7.53 -25.04
N PRO A 10 -4.38 -6.69 -24.02
CA PRO A 10 -5.03 -6.95 -22.74
C PRO A 10 -6.52 -7.05 -22.93
N SER A 11 -7.16 -7.93 -22.21
CA SER A 11 -8.60 -8.05 -22.24
C SER A 11 -9.23 -6.85 -21.58
N ALA A 12 -10.55 -6.69 -21.77
CA ALA A 12 -11.26 -5.61 -21.08
C ALA A 12 -11.12 -5.74 -19.58
N ARG A 13 -11.13 -6.98 -19.06
CA ARG A 13 -10.95 -7.21 -17.65
C ARG A 13 -9.57 -6.76 -17.19
N ASP A 14 -8.54 -7.07 -17.97
CA ASP A 14 -7.18 -6.67 -17.61
C ASP A 14 -7.03 -5.16 -17.60
N ARG A 15 -7.64 -4.50 -18.58
CA ARG A 15 -7.57 -3.04 -18.62
C ARG A 15 -8.30 -2.42 -17.43
N ALA A 16 -9.46 -2.97 -17.09
CA ALA A 16 -10.22 -2.47 -15.96
C ALA A 16 -9.44 -2.65 -14.66
N ARG A 17 -8.79 -3.81 -14.52
CA ARG A 17 -7.99 -4.06 -13.34
C ARG A 17 -6.81 -3.11 -13.26
N GLN A 18 -6.14 -2.88 -14.38
CA GLN A 18 -5.01 -1.98 -14.39
C GLN A 18 -5.45 -0.54 -14.09
N ALA A 19 -6.59 -0.14 -14.62
CA ALA A 19 -7.12 1.19 -14.34
C ALA A 19 -7.44 1.33 -12.85
N TRP A 20 -7.98 0.27 -12.24
CA TRP A 20 -8.27 0.29 -10.82
C TRP A 20 -6.99 0.44 -10.00
N ILE A 21 -5.95 -0.30 -10.38
CA ILE A 21 -4.67 -0.21 -9.69
C ILE A 21 -4.08 1.19 -9.83
N ASP A 22 -4.15 1.75 -11.03
CA ASP A 22 -3.61 3.08 -11.27
C ASP A 22 -4.33 4.11 -10.43
N GLU A 23 -5.63 3.97 -10.30
CA GLU A 23 -6.41 4.91 -9.50
C GLU A 23 -6.08 4.76 -8.01
N ARG A 24 -5.96 3.54 -7.52
CA ARG A 24 -5.59 3.31 -6.12
C ARG A 24 -4.20 3.87 -5.84
N ARG A 25 -3.30 3.72 -6.78
CA ARG A 25 -1.95 4.24 -6.63
C ARG A 25 -1.94 5.76 -6.57
N ARG A 26 -2.75 6.38 -7.42
CA ARG A 26 -2.85 7.83 -7.44
C ARG A 26 -3.40 8.35 -6.12
N GLU A 27 -4.45 7.72 -5.63
CA GLU A 27 -5.05 8.11 -4.37
C GLU A 27 -4.07 7.92 -3.22
N ALA A 28 -3.34 6.82 -3.25
CA ALA A 28 -2.36 6.55 -2.21
C ALA A 28 -1.29 7.63 -2.17
N ARG A 29 -0.84 8.08 -3.33
CA ARG A 29 0.18 9.12 -3.38
C ARG A 29 -0.32 10.42 -2.79
N ILE A 30 -1.59 10.75 -3.03
CA ILE A 30 -2.19 11.95 -2.47
C ILE A 30 -2.20 11.86 -0.95
N VAL A 31 -2.61 10.73 -0.41
CA VAL A 31 -2.67 10.55 1.04
C VAL A 31 -1.28 10.63 1.64
N ILE A 32 -0.30 9.98 1.03
CA ILE A 32 1.06 9.97 1.55
C ILE A 32 1.68 11.36 1.51
N ALA A 33 1.31 12.15 0.53
CA ALA A 33 1.85 13.51 0.42
C ALA A 33 1.33 14.43 1.51
N ASP A 34 0.29 14.02 2.23
CA ASP A 34 -0.32 14.87 3.22
C ASP A 34 -0.73 14.06 4.44
N VAL A 35 0.22 13.33 4.97
CA VAL A 35 -0.03 12.38 6.07
C VAL A 35 -0.73 13.04 7.25
N ALA A 36 -0.35 14.28 7.55
CA ALA A 36 -0.87 14.95 8.75
C ALA A 36 -2.37 15.19 8.71
N HIS A 37 -2.95 15.19 7.50
CA HIS A 37 -4.37 15.47 7.37
C HIS A 37 -5.22 14.23 7.15
N HIS A 38 -4.64 13.05 7.33
CA HIS A 38 -5.37 11.82 7.13
C HIS A 38 -5.23 10.92 8.34
N SER A 39 -6.20 10.06 8.55
CA SER A 39 -6.16 9.14 9.68
C SER A 39 -5.06 8.12 9.49
N ASP A 40 -4.57 7.58 10.60
CA ASP A 40 -3.59 6.51 10.53
C ASP A 40 -4.07 5.35 9.68
N PHE A 41 -5.33 5.00 9.82
CA PHE A 41 -5.88 3.90 9.03
C PHE A 41 -5.73 4.16 7.54
N LEU A 42 -6.08 5.37 7.11
CA LEU A 42 -6.02 5.70 5.70
C LEU A 42 -4.57 5.76 5.21
N VAL A 43 -3.67 6.31 6.02
CA VAL A 43 -2.26 6.36 5.67
C VAL A 43 -1.70 4.95 5.55
N ARG A 44 -2.07 4.06 6.48
CA ARG A 44 -1.61 2.68 6.40
C ARG A 44 -2.14 1.98 5.17
N PHE A 45 -3.40 2.23 4.85
CA PHE A 45 -3.98 1.64 3.65
C PHE A 45 -3.22 2.12 2.42
N ALA A 46 -2.94 3.43 2.35
CA ALA A 46 -2.20 3.99 1.22
C ALA A 46 -0.80 3.38 1.12
N CYS A 47 -0.12 3.22 2.25
CA CYS A 47 1.19 2.61 2.25
C CYS A 47 1.13 1.19 1.71
N ASN A 48 0.12 0.43 2.12
CA ASN A 48 -0.01 -0.95 1.65
C ASN A 48 -0.24 -0.99 0.15
N VAL A 49 -1.00 -0.04 -0.38
CA VAL A 49 -1.17 0.05 -1.82
C VAL A 49 0.16 0.26 -2.52
N LEU A 50 0.99 1.17 -1.99
CA LEU A 50 2.26 1.48 -2.62
C LEU A 50 3.30 0.39 -2.42
N VAL A 51 3.26 -0.32 -1.31
CA VAL A 51 4.14 -1.47 -1.13
C VAL A 51 3.86 -2.51 -2.20
N LYS A 52 2.60 -2.70 -2.53
CA LYS A 52 2.22 -3.71 -3.48
C LYS A 52 2.28 -3.23 -4.92
N HIS A 53 1.90 -2.00 -5.17
CA HIS A 53 1.71 -1.49 -6.52
C HIS A 53 2.56 -0.29 -6.88
N GLY A 54 3.49 0.12 -6.03
CA GLY A 54 4.37 1.23 -6.35
C GLY A 54 5.12 0.97 -7.65
N GLU A 55 5.35 2.02 -8.40
CA GLU A 55 5.93 1.86 -9.73
C GLU A 55 7.43 1.63 -9.71
N THR A 56 8.11 2.06 -8.67
CA THR A 56 9.55 1.85 -8.59
C THR A 56 9.89 1.13 -7.30
N PRO A 57 11.04 0.46 -7.25
CA PRO A 57 11.47 -0.15 -5.99
C PRO A 57 11.61 0.87 -4.88
N GLU A 58 12.04 2.09 -5.23
CA GLU A 58 12.18 3.14 -4.24
C GLU A 58 10.84 3.53 -3.64
N GLU A 59 9.83 3.65 -4.48
CA GLU A 59 8.50 3.99 -3.99
C GLU A 59 7.97 2.92 -3.07
N ARG A 60 8.15 1.67 -3.44
CA ARG A 60 7.69 0.56 -2.62
C ARG A 60 8.42 0.52 -1.28
N GLU A 61 9.73 0.79 -1.32
CA GLU A 61 10.51 0.76 -0.10
C GLU A 61 10.17 1.94 0.81
N ASP A 62 9.98 3.12 0.23
CA ASP A 62 9.60 4.29 1.03
C ASP A 62 8.27 4.05 1.74
N ALA A 63 7.33 3.39 1.07
CA ALA A 63 6.06 3.08 1.70
C ALA A 63 6.24 2.10 2.85
N ARG A 64 7.12 1.14 2.67
CA ARG A 64 7.39 0.17 3.73
C ARG A 64 8.00 0.85 4.95
N ILE A 65 8.93 1.77 4.70
CA ILE A 65 9.56 2.50 5.79
C ILE A 65 8.53 3.33 6.53
N LEU A 66 7.63 3.97 5.81
CA LEU A 66 6.60 4.77 6.46
C LEU A 66 5.70 3.91 7.34
N LEU A 67 5.40 2.69 6.89
CA LEU A 67 4.63 1.79 7.74
C LEU A 67 5.35 1.49 9.04
N VAL A 68 6.65 1.28 8.97
CA VAL A 68 7.44 1.02 10.18
C VAL A 68 7.39 2.23 11.11
N VAL A 69 7.51 3.43 10.54
CA VAL A 69 7.45 4.65 11.34
C VAL A 69 6.10 4.79 12.01
N LEU A 70 5.02 4.51 11.28
CA LEU A 70 3.69 4.61 11.85
C LEU A 70 3.50 3.62 12.99
N ASP A 71 4.02 2.42 12.84
CA ASP A 71 3.93 1.44 13.90
C ASP A 71 4.71 1.87 15.14
N ALA A 72 5.87 2.46 14.93
CA ALA A 72 6.65 2.93 16.05
C ALA A 72 5.97 4.05 16.81
N LYS A 73 5.16 4.84 16.10
CA LYS A 73 4.48 5.97 16.73
C LYS A 73 3.15 5.60 17.36
N SER A 74 2.78 4.34 17.32
CA SER A 74 1.50 3.89 17.84
C SER A 74 1.69 2.81 18.88
N PRO A 75 2.26 3.15 20.02
CA PRO A 75 2.55 2.14 21.04
C PRO A 75 1.31 1.42 21.53
N GLY A 76 0.19 2.11 21.59
CA GLY A 76 -1.02 1.46 22.04
C GLY A 76 -1.44 0.32 21.14
N ARG A 77 -1.21 0.49 19.85
CA ARG A 77 -1.53 -0.58 18.94
C ARG A 77 -0.63 -1.78 19.16
N VAL A 78 0.62 -1.52 19.39
CA VAL A 78 1.55 -2.60 19.69
C VAL A 78 1.13 -3.33 20.94
N ASP A 79 0.72 -2.58 21.96
CA ASP A 79 0.26 -3.18 23.18
C ASP A 79 -0.94 -4.07 22.95
N ARG A 80 -1.83 -3.66 22.09
CA ARG A 80 -3.00 -4.48 21.86
C ARG A 80 -2.64 -5.78 21.20
N HIS A 81 -1.56 -5.79 20.47
CA HIS A 81 -1.15 -7.02 19.89
C HIS A 81 -0.58 -7.96 20.86
N ARG A 82 -0.14 -7.48 21.99
CA ARG A 82 0.40 -8.37 22.95
C ARG A 82 -0.70 -9.10 23.53
N PRO A 83 -0.63 -10.22 23.61
CA PRO A 83 -1.70 -11.03 24.14
C PRO A 83 -1.91 -10.82 25.56
N GLU A 84 -2.07 -10.09 25.65
CA GLU A 84 -2.17 -9.90 26.32
C GLU A 84 -2.43 -10.22 27.03
N ARG A 85 -2.33 -10.04 27.13
CA ARG A 85 -2.27 -10.16 27.55
C ARG A 85 -2.57 -10.67 28.14
N GLU A 86 -2.78 -10.71 28.10
CA GLU A 86 -2.81 -10.99 28.46
C GLU A 86 -3.13 -11.24 29.09
N GLY A 87 -3.38 -11.13 29.41
CA GLY A 87 -3.49 -11.16 29.82
C GLY A 87 -4.00 -11.29 30.46
N HIS A 88 -4.08 -11.14 30.54
CA HIS A 88 -4.13 -10.99 30.83
C HIS A 88 -4.48 -11.34 31.41
N LYS A 89 -4.76 -11.23 31.51
CA LYS A 89 -4.64 -11.26 31.87
C LYS A 89 -4.92 -11.36 32.27
#